data_5d0f4ab27d4bbd178fd7b6ee1572826b
#
_entry.id   5d0f4ab27d4bbd178fd7b6ee1572826b
#
_cell.length_a   1.000
_cell.length_b   1.000
_cell.length_c   1.000
_cell.angle_alpha   90.00
_cell.angle_beta   90.00
_cell.angle_gamma   90.00
#
_symmetry.space_group_name_H-M   'P 1'
#
loop_
_entity.id
_entity.type
_entity.pdbx_description
1 polymer ?
#
loop_
_entity_poly.entity_id
_entity_poly.type
_entity_poly.pdbx_seq_one_letter_code
_entity_poly.pdbx_strand_id
1 'polypeptide(L)'
;LGMGIDLGEDGIGSGTGDGNATLPAVGIGGTVTLGANMGIFLKGKFWDRSTIYVNYFSYRLTTGSVSGELSSFGLHYQFKLLPPINMAAGLIKWGGIDISTGIETSSTKINTQIKVDQTVTSGTATASYAGLADVGADISATSIPIEVTTNLRVVYALTLFGGLGFDYNSGTSKSIANITGPVTLGGTASGSGSASLDLGKADGPSTTSFRTIIGAQFNIAAIRLYMQKMAVIGGNDTQLSFGVRFAW
;
A
#
# COMPACT_ATOMS: atom_id res chain seq x y z
N LEU A 1 -15.90 -14.31 11.13
CA LEU A 1 -14.79 -14.43 10.17
C LEU A 1 -15.12 -13.57 8.95
N GLY A 2 -14.19 -12.80 8.48
CA GLY A 2 -14.36 -12.00 7.28
C GLY A 2 -13.16 -12.20 6.35
N MET A 3 -13.41 -12.29 5.06
CA MET A 3 -12.40 -12.29 4.01
C MET A 3 -12.66 -11.07 3.14
N GLY A 4 -11.65 -10.24 2.92
CA GLY A 4 -11.74 -9.07 2.07
C GLY A 4 -10.76 -9.19 0.91
N ILE A 5 -11.17 -8.75 -0.26
CA ILE A 5 -10.29 -8.50 -1.41
C ILE A 5 -10.32 -6.99 -1.61
N ASP A 6 -9.17 -6.37 -1.55
CA ASP A 6 -9.00 -4.94 -1.75
C ASP A 6 -8.32 -4.71 -3.10
N LEU A 7 -8.93 -3.89 -3.92
CA LEU A 7 -8.36 -3.42 -5.18
C LEU A 7 -8.04 -1.94 -4.97
N GLY A 8 -6.78 -1.65 -4.66
CA GLY A 8 -6.31 -0.28 -4.46
C GLY A 8 -5.69 0.29 -5.73
N GLU A 9 -6.04 1.51 -6.06
CA GLU A 9 -5.30 2.33 -7.02
C GLU A 9 -4.36 3.24 -6.21
N ASP A 10 -3.15 2.75 -5.94
CA ASP A 10 -2.11 3.57 -5.35
C ASP A 10 -1.37 4.29 -6.48
N GLY A 11 -1.65 5.58 -6.65
CA GLY A 11 -0.79 6.45 -7.40
C GLY A 11 0.52 6.63 -6.63
N ILE A 12 1.61 6.05 -7.12
CA ILE A 12 2.95 6.39 -6.63
C ILE A 12 3.13 7.88 -6.89
N GLY A 13 3.35 8.63 -5.79
CA GLY A 13 3.41 10.07 -5.80
C GLY A 13 4.30 10.60 -6.92
N SER A 14 3.80 11.56 -7.66
CA SER A 14 4.56 12.32 -8.64
C SER A 14 5.61 13.15 -7.90
N GLY A 15 6.82 12.62 -7.78
CA GLY A 15 7.97 13.46 -7.51
C GLY A 15 8.09 14.46 -8.65
N THR A 16 7.97 15.75 -8.37
CA THR A 16 8.26 16.84 -9.29
C THR A 16 9.78 16.92 -9.49
N GLY A 17 10.32 15.96 -10.24
CA GLY A 17 11.56 16.12 -10.95
C GLY A 17 11.19 16.49 -12.39
N ASP A 18 11.79 17.55 -12.92
CA ASP A 18 11.61 18.03 -14.29
C ASP A 18 11.91 16.94 -15.34
N GLY A 19 10.99 16.06 -15.55
CA GLY A 19 11.03 14.98 -16.53
C GLY A 19 9.70 14.26 -16.54
N ASN A 20 8.85 14.58 -17.54
CA ASN A 20 7.54 13.99 -17.79
C ASN A 20 7.58 12.45 -17.88
N ALA A 21 7.55 11.78 -16.77
CA ALA A 21 7.23 10.35 -16.69
C ALA A 21 6.26 10.13 -15.53
N THR A 22 5.00 10.44 -15.74
CA THR A 22 3.92 9.87 -14.94
C THR A 22 3.78 8.41 -15.33
N LEU A 23 4.30 7.52 -14.50
CA LEU A 23 3.96 6.10 -14.58
C LEU A 23 2.69 5.92 -13.74
N PRO A 24 1.53 5.70 -14.35
CA PRO A 24 0.36 5.26 -13.60
C PRO A 24 0.64 3.80 -13.20
N ALA A 25 1.04 3.58 -11.97
CA ALA A 25 1.12 2.25 -11.41
C ALA A 25 -0.28 1.84 -10.97
N VAL A 26 -1.01 1.16 -11.83
CA VAL A 26 -2.23 0.44 -11.44
C VAL A 26 -1.79 -0.89 -10.82
N GLY A 27 -1.76 -0.96 -9.52
CA GLY A 27 -1.55 -2.20 -8.79
C GLY A 27 -2.89 -2.89 -8.52
N ILE A 28 -3.13 -4.05 -9.11
CA ILE A 28 -4.24 -4.92 -8.72
C ILE A 28 -3.69 -5.89 -7.67
N GLY A 29 -4.08 -5.71 -6.44
CA GLY A 29 -3.66 -6.56 -5.34
C GLY A 29 -4.84 -7.15 -4.56
N GLY A 30 -4.68 -8.33 -4.01
CA GLY A 30 -5.67 -8.95 -3.15
C GLY A 30 -5.19 -9.03 -1.71
N THR A 31 -5.87 -8.34 -0.79
CA THR A 31 -5.62 -8.46 0.64
C THR A 31 -6.55 -9.48 1.26
N VAL A 32 -6.00 -10.44 2.00
CA VAL A 32 -6.77 -11.37 2.82
C VAL A 32 -6.81 -10.85 4.24
N THR A 33 -8.01 -10.59 4.76
CA THR A 33 -8.21 -10.17 6.15
C THR A 33 -9.00 -11.25 6.89
N LEU A 34 -8.47 -11.71 8.01
CA LEU A 34 -9.12 -12.64 8.93
C LEU A 34 -9.31 -11.96 10.28
N GLY A 35 -10.53 -11.94 10.78
CA GLY A 35 -10.82 -11.30 12.06
C GLY A 35 -11.78 -12.09 12.92
N ALA A 36 -11.63 -11.97 14.23
CA ALA A 36 -12.51 -12.60 15.20
C ALA A 36 -12.82 -11.65 16.36
N ASN A 37 -14.09 -11.65 16.77
CA ASN A 37 -14.50 -10.99 18.01
C ASN A 37 -14.00 -11.83 19.19
N MET A 38 -13.34 -11.17 20.13
CA MET A 38 -12.74 -11.83 21.29
C MET A 38 -13.76 -12.40 22.26
N GLY A 39 -15.00 -11.88 22.26
CA GLY A 39 -16.11 -12.41 23.06
C GLY A 39 -16.47 -13.86 22.72
N ILE A 40 -16.08 -14.38 21.55
CA ILE A 40 -16.24 -15.77 21.18
C ILE A 40 -15.37 -16.69 22.08
N PHE A 41 -14.19 -16.21 22.44
CA PHE A 41 -13.19 -16.97 23.20
C PHE A 41 -13.18 -16.62 24.69
N LEU A 42 -13.42 -15.35 25.02
CA LEU A 42 -13.32 -14.82 26.36
C LEU A 42 -14.64 -14.18 26.78
N LYS A 43 -15.16 -14.55 27.94
CA LYS A 43 -16.41 -14.01 28.46
C LYS A 43 -16.23 -12.63 29.10
N GLY A 44 -17.15 -11.72 28.86
CA GLY A 44 -17.21 -10.43 29.53
C GLY A 44 -17.42 -9.26 28.56
N LYS A 45 -18.08 -8.22 29.05
CA LYS A 45 -18.50 -7.04 28.24
C LYS A 45 -17.35 -6.34 27.54
N PHE A 46 -16.14 -6.43 28.06
CA PHE A 46 -14.95 -5.88 27.40
C PHE A 46 -14.59 -6.67 26.15
N TRP A 47 -14.55 -8.00 26.28
CA TRP A 47 -14.18 -8.88 25.18
C TRP A 47 -15.24 -8.94 24.07
N ASP A 48 -16.51 -8.78 24.42
CA ASP A 48 -17.61 -8.67 23.45
C ASP A 48 -17.49 -7.44 22.54
N ARG A 49 -16.74 -6.42 23.00
CA ARG A 49 -16.46 -5.19 22.27
C ARG A 49 -15.10 -5.20 21.54
N SER A 50 -14.34 -6.25 21.71
CA SER A 50 -12.97 -6.37 21.21
C SER A 50 -12.91 -7.28 20.00
N THR A 51 -12.21 -6.84 18.96
CA THR A 51 -11.97 -7.61 17.75
C THR A 51 -10.48 -7.58 17.42
N ILE A 52 -9.92 -8.73 17.10
CA ILE A 52 -8.56 -8.83 16.53
C ILE A 52 -8.70 -9.25 15.07
N TYR A 53 -7.91 -8.64 14.19
CA TYR A 53 -7.83 -9.06 12.81
C TYR A 53 -6.40 -8.99 12.29
N VAL A 54 -6.14 -9.86 11.33
CA VAL A 54 -4.86 -9.97 10.63
C VAL A 54 -5.14 -9.73 9.16
N ASN A 55 -4.33 -8.92 8.53
CA ASN A 55 -4.33 -8.72 7.09
C ASN A 55 -3.00 -9.19 6.50
N TYR A 56 -3.09 -9.81 5.34
CA TYR A 56 -1.94 -10.23 4.57
C TYR A 56 -2.16 -9.94 3.10
N PHE A 57 -1.17 -9.34 2.50
CA PHE A 57 -1.12 -9.05 1.08
C PHE A 57 0.21 -9.51 0.51
N SER A 58 0.18 -10.12 -0.67
CA SER A 58 1.39 -10.40 -1.44
C SER A 58 1.04 -10.36 -2.92
N TYR A 59 1.82 -9.62 -3.65
CA TYR A 59 1.66 -9.47 -5.08
C TYR A 59 3.01 -9.46 -5.76
N ARG A 60 3.12 -10.18 -6.88
CA ARG A 60 4.31 -10.19 -7.72
C ARG A 60 3.90 -9.91 -9.16
N LEU A 61 4.55 -8.94 -9.75
CA LEU A 61 4.37 -8.56 -11.15
C LEU A 61 5.67 -8.83 -11.91
N THR A 62 5.55 -9.44 -13.08
CA THR A 62 6.65 -9.53 -14.05
C THR A 62 6.06 -9.28 -15.41
N THR A 63 6.41 -8.15 -16.02
CA THR A 63 5.93 -7.75 -17.34
C THR A 63 7.07 -7.15 -18.14
N GLY A 64 7.55 -7.88 -19.14
CA GLY A 64 8.68 -7.45 -19.97
C GLY A 64 9.94 -7.21 -19.14
N SER A 65 10.43 -5.97 -19.15
CA SER A 65 11.62 -5.55 -18.40
C SER A 65 11.30 -5.06 -16.97
N VAL A 66 10.04 -5.03 -16.56
CA VAL A 66 9.62 -4.56 -15.24
C VAL A 66 9.27 -5.75 -14.36
N SER A 67 9.85 -5.81 -13.17
CA SER A 67 9.47 -6.74 -12.11
C SER A 67 9.15 -5.98 -10.84
N GLY A 68 8.11 -6.41 -10.15
CA GLY A 68 7.68 -5.82 -8.88
C GLY A 68 7.25 -6.88 -7.89
N GLU A 69 7.57 -6.68 -6.64
CA GLU A 69 7.11 -7.50 -5.53
C GLU A 69 6.63 -6.58 -4.41
N LEU A 70 5.36 -6.74 -4.03
CA LEU A 70 4.74 -6.03 -2.93
C LEU A 70 4.25 -7.05 -1.92
N SER A 71 4.51 -6.80 -0.66
CA SER A 71 3.98 -7.61 0.43
C SER A 71 3.64 -6.72 1.62
N SER A 72 2.57 -7.04 2.31
CA SER A 72 2.26 -6.44 3.60
C SER A 72 1.65 -7.46 4.56
N PHE A 73 1.89 -7.22 5.82
CA PHE A 73 1.32 -7.97 6.94
C PHE A 73 0.91 -7.00 8.03
N GLY A 74 -0.29 -7.16 8.55
CA GLY A 74 -0.81 -6.34 9.63
C GLY A 74 -1.50 -7.18 10.70
N LEU A 75 -1.33 -6.77 11.95
CA LEU A 75 -2.07 -7.27 13.10
C LEU A 75 -2.74 -6.08 13.79
N HIS A 76 -4.05 -6.15 13.94
CA HIS A 76 -4.86 -5.05 14.44
C HIS A 76 -5.75 -5.48 15.59
N TYR A 77 -5.98 -4.55 16.47
CA TYR A 77 -6.93 -4.64 17.56
C TYR A 77 -7.94 -3.50 17.44
N GLN A 78 -9.21 -3.82 17.48
CA GLN A 78 -10.32 -2.86 17.43
C GLN A 78 -11.15 -3.00 18.70
N PHE A 79 -11.47 -1.88 19.29
CA PHE A 79 -12.32 -1.78 20.46
C PHE A 79 -13.52 -0.87 20.18
N LYS A 80 -14.72 -1.36 20.46
CA LYS A 80 -15.95 -0.58 20.36
C LYS A 80 -16.13 0.28 21.59
N LEU A 81 -15.75 1.56 21.49
CA LEU A 81 -15.82 2.53 22.57
C LEU A 81 -17.28 2.85 22.93
N LEU A 82 -18.09 3.20 21.92
CA LEU A 82 -19.52 3.45 22.09
C LEU A 82 -20.34 2.34 21.42
N PRO A 83 -21.34 1.80 22.13
CA PRO A 83 -22.18 0.74 21.57
C PRO A 83 -23.09 1.28 20.46
N PRO A 84 -23.59 0.40 19.59
CA PRO A 84 -24.54 0.79 18.56
C PRO A 84 -25.89 1.18 19.15
N ILE A 85 -26.56 2.11 18.45
CA ILE A 85 -27.91 2.60 18.80
C ILE A 85 -28.84 2.36 17.61
N ASN A 86 -29.98 1.72 17.86
CA ASN A 86 -31.05 1.60 16.88
C ASN A 86 -31.96 2.83 16.92
N MET A 87 -32.20 3.40 15.75
CA MET A 87 -33.05 4.56 15.53
C MET A 87 -34.14 4.23 14.52
N ALA A 88 -35.21 5.03 14.48
CA ALA A 88 -36.31 4.91 13.51
C ALA A 88 -36.84 3.47 13.38
N ALA A 89 -37.24 2.86 14.49
CA ALA A 89 -37.76 1.47 14.54
C ALA A 89 -36.80 0.42 13.91
N GLY A 90 -35.48 0.67 13.98
CA GLY A 90 -34.47 -0.24 13.44
C GLY A 90 -34.11 -0.03 11.96
N LEU A 91 -34.80 0.86 11.26
CA LEU A 91 -34.46 1.21 9.86
C LEU A 91 -33.10 1.93 9.77
N ILE A 92 -32.75 2.67 10.79
CA ILE A 92 -31.45 3.34 10.89
C ILE A 92 -30.74 2.81 12.14
N LYS A 93 -29.49 2.42 11.97
CA LYS A 93 -28.64 1.99 13.08
C LYS A 93 -27.33 2.74 13.06
N TRP A 94 -27.09 3.54 14.08
CA TRP A 94 -25.75 4.07 14.31
C TRP A 94 -24.87 2.97 14.91
N GLY A 95 -23.71 2.72 14.32
CA GLY A 95 -22.83 1.62 14.72
C GLY A 95 -21.98 1.89 15.94
N GLY A 96 -22.06 3.10 16.50
CA GLY A 96 -21.22 3.54 17.62
C GLY A 96 -19.89 4.12 17.15
N ILE A 97 -18.94 4.16 18.07
CA ILE A 97 -17.55 4.61 17.79
C ILE A 97 -16.62 3.43 18.06
N ASP A 98 -15.79 3.13 17.08
CA ASP A 98 -14.74 2.15 17.17
C ASP A 98 -13.37 2.86 17.21
N ILE A 99 -12.46 2.36 18.05
CA ILE A 99 -11.05 2.73 18.04
C ILE A 99 -10.27 1.49 17.64
N SER A 100 -9.37 1.64 16.69
CA SER A 100 -8.46 0.57 16.28
C SER A 100 -7.01 1.03 16.33
N THR A 101 -6.13 0.08 16.58
CA THR A 101 -4.69 0.24 16.49
C THR A 101 -4.07 -1.08 16.05
N GLY A 102 -2.81 -1.04 15.65
CA GLY A 102 -2.14 -2.24 15.18
C GLY A 102 -0.68 -2.01 14.85
N ILE A 103 -0.12 -2.97 14.19
CA ILE A 103 1.18 -2.87 13.55
C ILE A 103 1.06 -3.42 12.13
N GLU A 104 1.54 -2.66 11.17
CA GLU A 104 1.60 -3.04 9.76
C GLU A 104 3.03 -2.98 9.28
N THR A 105 3.46 -4.00 8.54
CA THR A 105 4.75 -4.01 7.86
C THR A 105 4.51 -4.17 6.37
N SER A 106 5.22 -3.40 5.57
CA SER A 106 5.15 -3.48 4.12
C SER A 106 6.54 -3.51 3.50
N SER A 107 6.67 -4.21 2.39
CA SER A 107 7.87 -4.24 1.57
C SER A 107 7.48 -4.15 0.10
N THR A 108 8.11 -3.23 -0.60
CA THR A 108 7.91 -3.01 -2.03
C THR A 108 9.26 -3.02 -2.71
N LYS A 109 9.43 -3.92 -3.69
CA LYS A 109 10.61 -3.99 -4.55
C LYS A 109 10.17 -3.81 -5.99
N ILE A 110 10.77 -2.87 -6.68
CA ILE A 110 10.48 -2.61 -8.09
C ILE A 110 11.83 -2.56 -8.81
N ASN A 111 11.96 -3.32 -9.88
CA ASN A 111 13.13 -3.31 -10.76
C ASN A 111 12.69 -3.18 -12.20
N THR A 112 13.41 -2.39 -12.95
CA THR A 112 13.26 -2.29 -14.40
C THR A 112 14.61 -2.35 -15.10
N GLN A 113 14.66 -3.00 -16.26
CA GLN A 113 15.85 -3.06 -17.11
C GLN A 113 15.70 -2.06 -18.25
N ILE A 114 16.68 -1.20 -18.40
CA ILE A 114 16.74 -0.19 -19.47
C ILE A 114 18.01 -0.46 -20.28
N LYS A 115 17.87 -0.50 -21.60
CA LYS A 115 19.05 -0.53 -22.49
C LYS A 115 19.72 0.83 -22.48
N VAL A 116 21.02 0.84 -22.27
CA VAL A 116 21.85 2.05 -22.29
C VAL A 116 22.91 1.87 -23.36
N ASP A 117 22.79 2.61 -24.45
CA ASP A 117 23.77 2.66 -25.52
C ASP A 117 24.36 4.07 -25.55
N GLN A 118 25.64 4.20 -25.22
CA GLN A 118 26.35 5.48 -25.20
C GLN A 118 27.64 5.39 -26.00
N THR A 119 27.88 6.39 -26.83
CA THR A 119 29.12 6.52 -27.59
C THR A 119 29.76 7.86 -27.28
N VAL A 120 31.01 7.84 -26.84
CA VAL A 120 31.81 9.02 -26.55
C VAL A 120 32.99 9.05 -27.52
N THR A 121 33.16 10.15 -28.24
CA THR A 121 34.27 10.39 -29.16
C THR A 121 35.11 11.53 -28.64
N SER A 122 36.41 11.28 -28.52
CA SER A 122 37.40 12.30 -28.13
C SER A 122 38.56 12.26 -29.12
N GLY A 123 38.66 13.26 -30.00
CA GLY A 123 39.60 13.26 -31.11
C GLY A 123 39.32 12.11 -32.09
N THR A 124 40.31 11.24 -32.33
CA THR A 124 40.20 10.05 -33.18
C THR A 124 39.79 8.79 -32.38
N ALA A 125 39.70 8.87 -31.07
CA ALA A 125 39.33 7.74 -30.23
C ALA A 125 37.81 7.75 -29.97
N THR A 126 37.17 6.60 -30.23
CA THR A 126 35.75 6.38 -29.97
C THR A 126 35.60 5.24 -28.96
N ALA A 127 34.86 5.49 -27.88
CA ALA A 127 34.47 4.48 -26.92
C ALA A 127 32.95 4.33 -26.98
N SER A 128 32.47 3.11 -27.19
CA SER A 128 31.05 2.80 -27.12
C SER A 128 30.78 1.85 -25.98
N TYR A 129 29.73 2.13 -25.27
CA TYR A 129 29.15 1.29 -24.23
C TYR A 129 27.77 0.84 -24.67
N ALA A 130 27.55 -0.47 -24.65
CA ALA A 130 26.23 -1.05 -24.92
C ALA A 130 25.90 -2.00 -23.76
N GLY A 131 24.98 -1.63 -22.93
CA GLY A 131 24.69 -2.39 -21.71
C GLY A 131 23.25 -2.33 -21.26
N LEU A 132 23.01 -2.95 -20.12
CA LEU A 132 21.74 -2.92 -19.40
C LEU A 132 21.93 -2.14 -18.11
N ALA A 133 21.04 -1.20 -17.85
CA ALA A 133 20.88 -0.56 -16.55
C ALA A 133 19.71 -1.23 -15.83
N ASP A 134 20.00 -1.83 -14.68
CA ASP A 134 18.99 -2.27 -13.72
C ASP A 134 18.70 -1.11 -12.76
N VAL A 135 17.52 -0.52 -12.90
CA VAL A 135 17.08 0.58 -12.04
C VAL A 135 15.95 0.06 -11.16
N GLY A 136 16.06 0.28 -9.86
CA GLY A 136 15.10 -0.24 -8.91
C GLY A 136 14.92 0.62 -7.68
N ALA A 137 13.89 0.27 -6.92
CA ALA A 137 13.63 0.80 -5.60
C ALA A 137 13.27 -0.36 -4.65
N ASP A 138 13.83 -0.31 -3.45
CA ASP A 138 13.51 -1.21 -2.34
C ASP A 138 13.00 -0.36 -1.17
N ILE A 139 11.72 -0.48 -0.86
CA ILE A 139 11.03 0.30 0.16
C ILE A 139 10.51 -0.66 1.21
N SER A 140 10.85 -0.43 2.45
CA SER A 140 10.29 -1.14 3.59
C SER A 140 9.75 -0.15 4.61
N ALA A 141 8.55 -0.41 5.12
CA ALA A 141 7.91 0.44 6.10
C ALA A 141 7.23 -0.39 7.19
N THR A 142 7.25 0.14 8.39
CA THR A 142 6.45 -0.33 9.51
C THR A 142 5.60 0.83 10.00
N SER A 143 4.30 0.62 10.13
CA SER A 143 3.32 1.61 10.57
C SER A 143 2.61 1.13 11.83
N ILE A 144 2.34 2.06 12.73
CA ILE A 144 1.44 1.87 13.86
C ILE A 144 0.25 2.80 13.63
N PRO A 145 -0.86 2.30 13.05
CA PRO A 145 -2.06 3.07 12.84
C PRO A 145 -2.86 3.20 14.15
N ILE A 146 -3.46 4.36 14.34
CA ILE A 146 -4.49 4.61 15.36
C ILE A 146 -5.67 5.23 14.64
N GLU A 147 -6.83 4.59 14.67
CA GLU A 147 -8.01 5.04 13.95
C GLU A 147 -9.21 5.19 14.87
N VAL A 148 -10.00 6.19 14.60
CA VAL A 148 -11.32 6.39 15.21
C VAL A 148 -12.34 6.40 14.10
N THR A 149 -13.26 5.45 14.12
CA THR A 149 -14.26 5.27 13.07
C THR A 149 -15.67 5.20 13.61
N THR A 150 -16.62 5.60 12.79
CA THR A 150 -18.05 5.46 13.05
C THR A 150 -18.78 5.03 11.80
N ASN A 151 -19.98 4.48 11.96
CA ASN A 151 -20.79 4.07 10.81
C ASN A 151 -22.29 4.27 11.07
N LEU A 152 -23.02 4.47 9.98
CA LEU A 152 -24.46 4.59 9.94
C LEU A 152 -25.04 3.59 8.95
N ARG A 153 -25.80 2.62 9.43
CA ARG A 153 -26.48 1.66 8.58
C ARG A 153 -27.93 2.08 8.32
N VAL A 154 -28.29 2.12 7.05
CA VAL A 154 -29.62 2.50 6.56
C VAL A 154 -30.29 1.30 5.90
N VAL A 155 -31.53 1.01 6.30
CA VAL A 155 -32.39 -0.04 5.73
C VAL A 155 -31.68 -1.40 5.59
N TYR A 156 -30.88 -1.78 6.60
CA TYR A 156 -30.12 -3.04 6.67
C TYR A 156 -29.10 -3.27 5.53
N ALA A 157 -29.29 -2.62 4.39
CA ALA A 157 -28.53 -2.86 3.17
C ALA A 157 -27.31 -1.94 3.03
N LEU A 158 -27.45 -0.64 3.30
CA LEU A 158 -26.39 0.35 3.10
C LEU A 158 -25.77 0.75 4.43
N THR A 159 -24.44 0.70 4.52
CA THR A 159 -23.68 1.24 5.63
C THR A 159 -22.75 2.32 5.11
N LEU A 160 -22.89 3.54 5.59
CA LEU A 160 -21.93 4.62 5.39
C LEU A 160 -20.98 4.63 6.59
N PHE A 161 -19.71 4.77 6.35
CA PHE A 161 -18.72 4.86 7.42
C PHE A 161 -17.70 5.95 7.17
N GLY A 162 -17.14 6.45 8.24
CA GLY A 162 -16.10 7.47 8.18
C GLY A 162 -15.27 7.47 9.43
N GLY A 163 -14.09 8.10 9.34
CA GLY A 163 -13.16 8.14 10.45
C GLY A 163 -11.96 9.03 10.20
N LEU A 164 -11.14 9.09 11.23
CA LEU A 164 -9.84 9.74 11.23
C LEU A 164 -8.78 8.72 11.63
N GLY A 165 -7.64 8.77 10.98
CA GLY A 165 -6.47 7.95 11.29
C GLY A 165 -5.26 8.81 11.56
N PHE A 166 -4.42 8.31 12.44
CA PHE A 166 -3.07 8.79 12.69
C PHE A 166 -2.12 7.60 12.55
N ASP A 167 -1.07 7.77 11.76
CA ASP A 167 -0.08 6.73 11.56
C ASP A 167 1.28 7.22 12.05
N TYR A 168 1.95 6.36 12.81
CA TYR A 168 3.35 6.52 13.13
C TYR A 168 4.15 5.55 12.26
N ASN A 169 4.99 6.08 11.37
CA ASN A 169 5.70 5.33 10.36
C ASN A 169 7.20 5.31 10.62
N SER A 170 7.82 4.19 10.33
CA SER A 170 9.26 4.01 10.29
C SER A 170 9.62 3.13 9.10
N GLY A 171 10.69 3.44 8.40
CA GLY A 171 11.05 2.64 7.24
C GLY A 171 12.27 3.16 6.51
N THR A 172 12.61 2.48 5.43
CA THR A 172 13.73 2.83 4.57
C THR A 172 13.31 2.74 3.11
N SER A 173 13.82 3.64 2.29
CA SER A 173 13.69 3.61 0.84
C SER A 173 15.08 3.67 0.23
N LYS A 174 15.41 2.69 -0.62
CA LYS A 174 16.68 2.65 -1.33
C LYS A 174 16.41 2.64 -2.83
N SER A 175 17.07 3.53 -3.55
CA SER A 175 17.09 3.51 -5.01
C SER A 175 18.40 2.87 -5.47
N ILE A 176 18.31 1.92 -6.37
CA ILE A 176 19.43 1.13 -6.87
C ILE A 176 19.52 1.36 -8.38
N ALA A 177 20.70 1.68 -8.86
CA ALA A 177 21.01 1.71 -10.29
C ALA A 177 22.31 0.96 -10.54
N ASN A 178 22.21 -0.16 -11.24
CA ASN A 178 23.36 -0.96 -11.65
C ASN A 178 23.47 -0.94 -13.18
N ILE A 179 24.61 -0.61 -13.70
CA ILE A 179 24.86 -0.59 -15.14
C ILE A 179 25.93 -1.62 -15.43
N THR A 180 25.62 -2.59 -16.31
CA THR A 180 26.54 -3.65 -16.71
C THR A 180 26.53 -3.79 -18.22
N GLY A 181 27.71 -3.89 -18.84
CA GLY A 181 27.81 -4.10 -20.27
C GLY A 181 29.22 -4.05 -20.82
N PRO A 182 29.39 -4.47 -22.08
CA PRO A 182 30.66 -4.40 -22.77
C PRO A 182 31.04 -2.96 -23.14
N VAL A 183 32.32 -2.66 -23.00
CA VAL A 183 32.93 -1.42 -23.49
C VAL A 183 33.77 -1.78 -24.72
N THR A 184 33.57 -1.08 -25.85
CA THR A 184 34.35 -1.22 -27.04
C THR A 184 35.15 0.04 -27.34
N LEU A 185 36.40 -0.10 -27.69
CA LEU A 185 37.30 0.99 -28.10
C LEU A 185 37.66 0.83 -29.57
N GLY A 186 37.45 1.88 -30.38
CA GLY A 186 37.78 1.87 -31.80
C GLY A 186 37.12 0.75 -32.60
N GLY A 187 35.92 0.27 -32.20
CA GLY A 187 35.22 -0.83 -32.86
C GLY A 187 35.65 -2.25 -32.44
N THR A 188 36.63 -2.37 -31.55
CA THR A 188 37.07 -3.66 -31.01
C THR A 188 36.68 -3.78 -29.55
N ALA A 189 36.08 -4.94 -29.18
CA ALA A 189 35.71 -5.19 -27.78
C ALA A 189 36.95 -5.18 -26.88
N SER A 190 37.03 -4.30 -25.94
CA SER A 190 38.21 -4.11 -25.06
C SER A 190 37.98 -4.56 -23.62
N GLY A 191 36.75 -4.93 -23.24
CA GLY A 191 36.42 -5.42 -21.90
C GLY A 191 34.97 -5.26 -21.55
N SER A 192 34.60 -5.77 -20.39
CA SER A 192 33.31 -5.50 -19.76
C SER A 192 33.49 -4.55 -18.58
N GLY A 193 32.67 -3.52 -18.53
CA GLY A 193 32.60 -2.60 -17.41
C GLY A 193 31.34 -2.83 -16.60
N SER A 194 31.42 -2.65 -15.29
CA SER A 194 30.25 -2.55 -14.42
C SER A 194 30.37 -1.26 -13.61
N ALA A 195 29.29 -0.51 -13.52
CA ALA A 195 29.17 0.60 -12.61
C ALA A 195 27.93 0.40 -11.78
N SER A 196 28.08 0.46 -10.47
CA SER A 196 26.94 0.51 -9.54
C SER A 196 26.85 1.91 -8.97
N LEU A 197 25.69 2.51 -9.09
CA LEU A 197 25.37 3.76 -8.44
C LEU A 197 24.33 3.47 -7.37
N ASP A 198 24.75 3.44 -6.14
CA ASP A 198 23.84 3.44 -4.99
C ASP A 198 23.41 4.90 -4.78
N LEU A 199 22.24 5.26 -5.23
CA LEU A 199 21.64 6.57 -5.00
C LEU A 199 21.15 6.70 -3.55
N GLY A 200 21.52 5.76 -2.73
CA GLY A 200 21.16 5.43 -1.38
C GLY A 200 21.23 6.53 -0.38
N LYS A 201 20.33 7.51 -0.48
CA LYS A 201 19.86 8.11 0.74
C LYS A 201 18.46 7.60 1.00
N ALA A 202 18.37 6.72 1.98
CA ALA A 202 17.12 6.22 2.47
C ALA A 202 16.35 7.36 3.16
N ASP A 203 15.62 8.15 2.40
CA ASP A 203 14.56 8.96 2.98
C ASP A 203 13.41 7.99 3.25
N GLY A 204 13.19 7.72 4.54
CA GLY A 204 12.04 6.91 4.96
C GLY A 204 10.71 7.64 4.71
N PRO A 205 9.58 6.96 4.89
CA PRO A 205 8.27 7.60 4.84
C PRO A 205 8.19 8.69 5.91
N SER A 206 7.30 9.68 5.72
CA SER A 206 7.04 10.68 6.76
C SER A 206 6.70 9.97 8.08
N THR A 207 7.40 10.35 9.15
CA THR A 207 7.30 9.69 10.45
C THR A 207 5.87 9.67 10.99
N THR A 208 5.08 10.70 10.68
CA THR A 208 3.69 10.81 11.10
C THR A 208 2.81 11.24 9.95
N SER A 209 1.63 10.68 9.84
CA SER A 209 0.60 11.10 8.91
C SER A 209 -0.77 11.11 9.56
N PHE A 210 -1.61 12.06 9.13
CA PHE A 210 -3.03 12.09 9.48
C PHE A 210 -3.84 11.81 8.24
N ARG A 211 -4.85 10.97 8.36
CA ARG A 211 -5.72 10.62 7.23
C ARG A 211 -7.19 10.68 7.58
N THR A 212 -8.00 10.95 6.59
CA THR A 212 -9.44 10.80 6.62
C THR A 212 -9.84 9.49 5.94
N ILE A 213 -10.89 8.88 6.46
CA ILE A 213 -11.47 7.64 5.94
C ILE A 213 -12.94 7.90 5.69
N ILE A 214 -13.40 7.65 4.46
CA ILE A 214 -14.82 7.73 4.11
C ILE A 214 -15.15 6.55 3.21
N GLY A 215 -16.28 5.89 3.46
CA GLY A 215 -16.68 4.78 2.62
C GLY A 215 -18.14 4.40 2.75
N ALA A 216 -18.51 3.49 1.86
CA ALA A 216 -19.84 2.89 1.82
C ALA A 216 -19.72 1.38 1.70
N GLN A 217 -20.64 0.67 2.31
CA GLN A 217 -20.71 -0.78 2.27
C GLN A 217 -22.14 -1.21 1.97
N PHE A 218 -22.31 -2.10 1.01
CA PHE A 218 -23.57 -2.71 0.68
C PHE A 218 -23.62 -4.13 1.26
N ASN A 219 -24.65 -4.41 2.06
CA ASN A 219 -24.79 -5.67 2.78
C ASN A 219 -25.89 -6.52 2.11
N ILE A 220 -25.51 -7.68 1.59
CA ILE A 220 -26.42 -8.64 0.98
C ILE A 220 -26.22 -10.00 1.67
N ALA A 221 -27.06 -10.31 2.63
CA ALA A 221 -26.94 -11.51 3.47
C ALA A 221 -25.53 -11.61 4.12
N ALA A 222 -24.76 -12.62 3.76
CA ALA A 222 -23.39 -12.84 4.25
C ALA A 222 -22.32 -12.08 3.45
N ILE A 223 -22.69 -11.45 2.32
CA ILE A 223 -21.76 -10.73 1.43
C ILE A 223 -21.87 -9.25 1.70
N ARG A 224 -20.72 -8.60 1.81
CA ARG A 224 -20.60 -7.16 1.99
C ARG A 224 -19.65 -6.63 0.92
N LEU A 225 -20.17 -5.77 0.06
CA LEU A 225 -19.39 -5.04 -0.93
C LEU A 225 -19.05 -3.67 -0.34
N TYR A 226 -17.82 -3.26 -0.36
CA TYR A 226 -17.44 -1.95 0.16
C TYR A 226 -16.56 -1.18 -0.82
N MET A 227 -16.63 0.13 -0.68
CA MET A 227 -15.77 1.10 -1.33
C MET A 227 -15.32 2.09 -0.26
N GLN A 228 -14.04 2.40 -0.26
CA GLN A 228 -13.43 3.29 0.71
C GLN A 228 -12.44 4.23 0.03
N LYS A 229 -12.48 5.49 0.44
CA LYS A 229 -11.48 6.49 0.10
C LYS A 229 -10.74 6.88 1.36
N MET A 230 -9.41 6.85 1.31
CA MET A 230 -8.53 7.44 2.31
C MET A 230 -7.77 8.60 1.69
N ALA A 231 -7.57 9.67 2.46
CA ALA A 231 -6.79 10.83 2.01
C ALA A 231 -5.93 11.34 3.16
N VAL A 232 -4.65 11.58 2.88
CA VAL A 232 -3.70 12.16 3.83
C VAL A 232 -3.97 13.65 3.98
N ILE A 233 -4.12 14.12 5.20
CA ILE A 233 -4.38 15.53 5.52
C ILE A 233 -3.07 16.31 5.34
N GLY A 234 -3.11 17.32 4.48
CA GLY A 234 -1.92 18.13 4.15
C GLY A 234 -0.99 17.53 3.10
N GLY A 235 -1.35 16.36 2.55
CA GLY A 235 -0.68 15.71 1.42
C GLY A 235 -1.59 15.62 0.20
N ASN A 236 -1.04 15.15 -0.90
CA ASN A 236 -1.79 14.86 -2.13
C ASN A 236 -2.14 13.36 -2.26
N ASP A 237 -1.76 12.57 -1.27
CA ASP A 237 -1.92 11.13 -1.34
C ASP A 237 -3.38 10.76 -1.06
N THR A 238 -3.95 10.04 -2.00
CA THR A 238 -5.32 9.54 -1.93
C THR A 238 -5.34 8.09 -2.36
N GLN A 239 -5.94 7.24 -1.57
CA GLN A 239 -6.15 5.83 -1.86
C GLN A 239 -7.64 5.55 -2.04
N LEU A 240 -8.00 4.80 -3.06
CA LEU A 240 -9.34 4.28 -3.29
C LEU A 240 -9.30 2.76 -3.24
N SER A 241 -10.11 2.18 -2.36
CA SER A 241 -10.17 0.73 -2.15
C SER A 241 -11.56 0.20 -2.41
N PHE A 242 -11.64 -0.97 -3.05
CA PHE A 242 -12.88 -1.72 -3.25
C PHE A 242 -12.69 -3.12 -2.72
N GLY A 243 -13.75 -3.70 -2.15
CA GLY A 243 -13.58 -5.04 -1.65
C GLY A 243 -14.89 -5.78 -1.40
N VAL A 244 -14.74 -7.09 -1.19
CA VAL A 244 -15.81 -8.01 -0.83
C VAL A 244 -15.46 -8.64 0.49
N ARG A 245 -16.38 -8.64 1.43
CA ARG A 245 -16.25 -9.30 2.73
C ARG A 245 -17.35 -10.34 2.91
N PHE A 246 -16.99 -11.47 3.44
CA PHE A 246 -17.93 -12.46 3.92
C PHE A 246 -17.98 -12.39 5.44
N ALA A 247 -19.18 -12.28 6.01
CA ALA A 247 -19.35 -12.21 7.46
C ALA A 247 -20.54 -13.10 7.87
N TRP A 248 -20.34 -13.99 8.81
CA TRP A 248 -21.35 -14.86 9.43
C TRP A 248 -21.21 -14.89 10.95
#